data_c302a35931286cdd54ff93896b9d112c
#
_entry.id   c302a35931286cdd54ff93896b9d112c
#
_cell.length_a   1.000
_cell.length_b   1.000
_cell.length_c   1.000
_cell.angle_alpha   90.00
_cell.angle_beta   90.00
_cell.angle_gamma   90.00
#
_symmetry.space_group_name_H-M   'P 1'
#
loop_
_entity.id
_entity.type
_entity.pdbx_description
1 polymer ?
#
loop_
_entity_poly.entity_id
_entity_poly.type
_entity_poly.pdbx_seq_one_letter_code
_entity_poly.pdbx_strand_id
1 'polypeptide(L)'
;ETIKGMLDGYVDNLHFDEAWLPHAAFHPFYGSYHAMGKKRVRPKHSVTYATQSIHKLLAGISQASHVLVQDSQTTKLDRHLFNEAYLMHTSTSPQYSIIASCDVAAAMMEPPGGTALVEESILEALDFRRAMRQVEHEFGKNDWWFKVWGPDKLVDEGIGRAEDWIIRSDSKSKKAGSKWHGFGQLADGFNMLDPIKSTIVTPGLS
;
A
#
# COMPACT_ATOMS: atom_id res chain seq x y z
N GLU A 1 10.91 2.69 6.82
CA GLU A 1 12.09 3.21 7.57
C GLU A 1 13.39 2.59 7.09
N THR A 2 13.44 1.29 6.86
CA THR A 2 14.64 0.59 6.38
C THR A 2 15.20 1.21 5.10
N ILE A 3 14.36 1.42 4.09
CA ILE A 3 14.77 2.04 2.82
C ILE A 3 15.31 3.46 3.06
N LYS A 4 14.61 4.25 3.87
CA LYS A 4 15.08 5.60 4.23
C LYS A 4 16.46 5.57 4.89
N GLY A 5 16.66 4.68 5.85
CA GLY A 5 17.96 4.54 6.53
C GLY A 5 19.08 4.05 5.62
N MET A 6 18.78 3.16 4.67
CA MET A 6 19.80 2.64 3.73
C MET A 6 20.24 3.68 2.70
N LEU A 7 19.34 4.58 2.29
CA LEU A 7 19.59 5.55 1.22
C LEU A 7 19.94 6.94 1.75
N ASP A 8 19.75 7.20 3.05
CA ASP A 8 20.07 8.48 3.67
C ASP A 8 21.58 8.80 3.54
N GLY A 9 21.88 9.98 3.02
CA GLY A 9 23.24 10.39 2.74
C GLY A 9 23.80 9.96 1.38
N TYR A 10 23.10 9.08 0.66
CA TYR A 10 23.47 8.72 -0.73
C TYR A 10 22.64 9.48 -1.77
N VAL A 11 21.45 9.95 -1.38
CA VAL A 11 20.55 10.73 -2.23
C VAL A 11 19.99 11.90 -1.45
N ASP A 12 19.77 13.03 -2.15
CA ASP A 12 19.18 14.23 -1.54
C ASP A 12 17.68 14.11 -1.36
N ASN A 13 17.03 13.35 -2.25
CA ASN A 13 15.59 13.21 -2.27
C ASN A 13 15.19 11.75 -2.40
N LEU A 14 14.21 11.32 -1.59
CA LEU A 14 13.57 10.02 -1.65
C LEU A 14 12.10 10.21 -2.00
N HIS A 15 11.67 9.63 -3.12
CA HIS A 15 10.28 9.66 -3.54
C HIS A 15 9.68 8.26 -3.48
N PHE A 16 8.59 8.13 -2.71
CA PHE A 16 7.80 6.91 -2.62
C PHE A 16 6.53 7.07 -3.43
N ASP A 17 6.32 6.18 -4.38
CA ASP A 17 5.03 6.03 -5.05
C ASP A 17 4.09 5.23 -4.14
N GLU A 18 3.18 5.94 -3.49
CA GLU A 18 2.12 5.39 -2.64
C GLU A 18 0.73 5.58 -3.26
N ALA A 19 0.66 5.68 -4.59
CA ALA A 19 -0.60 5.92 -5.28
C ALA A 19 -1.69 4.91 -4.92
N TRP A 20 -1.33 3.69 -4.56
CA TRP A 20 -2.23 2.62 -4.12
C TRP A 20 -2.18 2.36 -2.61
N LEU A 21 -1.57 3.25 -1.81
CA LEU A 21 -1.38 3.06 -0.37
C LEU A 21 -1.82 4.25 0.50
N PRO A 22 -2.77 5.12 0.07
CA PRO A 22 -3.16 6.26 0.92
C PRO A 22 -3.85 5.82 2.22
N HIS A 23 -4.43 4.61 2.29
CA HIS A 23 -5.07 4.03 3.45
C HIS A 23 -4.10 3.50 4.52
N ALA A 24 -2.85 3.21 4.13
CA ALA A 24 -1.90 2.50 5.00
C ALA A 24 -1.57 3.23 6.32
N ALA A 25 -1.59 4.56 6.32
CA ALA A 25 -1.30 5.34 7.52
C ALA A 25 -2.38 5.26 8.61
N PHE A 26 -3.58 4.78 8.27
CA PHE A 26 -4.76 4.80 9.14
C PHE A 26 -5.00 3.47 9.87
N HIS A 27 -4.27 2.42 9.52
CA HIS A 27 -4.42 1.13 10.18
C HIS A 27 -3.09 0.54 10.65
N PRO A 28 -2.99 0.05 11.89
CA PRO A 28 -1.74 -0.45 12.48
C PRO A 28 -1.14 -1.64 11.74
N PHE A 29 -1.95 -2.41 11.01
CA PHE A 29 -1.51 -3.51 10.16
C PHE A 29 -0.40 -3.09 9.17
N TYR A 30 -0.51 -1.90 8.60
CA TYR A 30 0.45 -1.36 7.65
C TYR A 30 1.62 -0.61 8.30
N GLY A 31 1.80 -0.75 9.61
CA GLY A 31 2.69 0.10 10.43
C GLY A 31 4.08 0.39 9.88
N SER A 32 4.67 -0.51 9.08
CA SER A 32 6.02 -0.35 8.50
C SER A 32 6.04 -0.09 6.99
N TYR A 33 4.88 -0.07 6.34
CA TYR A 33 4.74 -0.09 4.88
C TYR A 33 4.21 1.20 4.27
N HIS A 34 4.39 2.33 4.94
CA HIS A 34 4.13 3.65 4.37
C HIS A 34 5.30 4.61 4.71
N ALA A 35 5.52 5.60 3.84
CA ALA A 35 6.70 6.45 3.93
C ALA A 35 6.63 7.50 5.04
N MET A 36 5.43 8.01 5.35
CA MET A 36 5.26 9.17 6.22
C MET A 36 4.27 8.93 7.34
N GLY A 37 4.49 9.60 8.46
CA GLY A 37 3.63 9.59 9.63
C GLY A 37 4.29 10.26 10.81
N LYS A 38 3.50 10.71 11.79
CA LYS A 38 3.99 11.44 12.97
C LYS A 38 5.05 10.67 13.76
N LYS A 39 5.01 9.34 13.74
CA LYS A 39 5.93 8.45 14.45
C LYS A 39 7.14 8.02 13.61
N ARG A 40 7.23 8.47 12.34
CA ARG A 40 8.32 8.07 11.45
C ARG A 40 9.56 8.92 11.68
N VAL A 41 10.70 8.25 11.76
CA VAL A 41 11.99 8.93 11.87
C VAL A 41 12.26 9.71 10.58
N ARG A 42 12.64 10.97 10.71
CA ARG A 42 13.12 11.76 9.59
C ARG A 42 14.52 11.33 9.22
N PRO A 43 14.80 11.11 7.93
CA PRO A 43 16.18 10.95 7.47
C PRO A 43 17.05 12.13 7.90
N LYS A 44 18.32 11.92 8.06
CA LYS A 44 19.24 12.99 8.45
C LYS A 44 19.45 13.98 7.30
N HIS A 45 19.61 13.48 6.10
CA HIS A 45 20.00 14.27 4.92
C HIS A 45 18.92 14.34 3.85
N SER A 46 18.22 13.22 3.58
CA SER A 46 17.31 13.11 2.44
C SER A 46 15.92 13.63 2.74
N VAL A 47 15.42 14.56 1.92
CA VAL A 47 14.00 14.96 1.95
C VAL A 47 13.15 13.82 1.41
N THR A 48 12.02 13.54 2.07
CA THR A 48 11.13 12.45 1.68
C THR A 48 9.86 13.01 1.04
N TYR A 49 9.50 12.43 -0.10
CA TYR A 49 8.25 12.69 -0.81
C TYR A 49 7.41 11.41 -0.86
N ALA A 50 6.09 11.54 -0.83
CA ALA A 50 5.18 10.45 -1.14
C ALA A 50 4.01 10.98 -1.97
N THR A 51 3.74 10.31 -3.09
CA THR A 51 2.60 10.62 -3.95
C THR A 51 1.49 9.61 -3.67
N GLN A 52 0.30 10.11 -3.36
CA GLN A 52 -0.87 9.28 -3.04
C GLN A 52 -2.06 9.70 -3.90
N SER A 53 -2.75 8.70 -4.46
CA SER A 53 -4.00 8.90 -5.19
C SER A 53 -5.18 8.68 -4.24
N ILE A 54 -5.78 9.77 -3.78
CA ILE A 54 -6.89 9.74 -2.82
C ILE A 54 -8.14 9.10 -3.44
N HIS A 55 -8.30 9.22 -4.75
CA HIS A 55 -9.42 8.65 -5.49
C HIS A 55 -9.37 7.12 -5.66
N LYS A 56 -8.26 6.46 -5.32
CA LYS A 56 -8.13 5.00 -5.53
C LYS A 56 -8.65 4.18 -4.35
N LEU A 57 -8.26 4.54 -3.14
CA LEU A 57 -8.56 3.76 -1.93
C LEU A 57 -9.08 4.61 -0.76
N LEU A 58 -9.37 5.87 -0.99
CA LEU A 58 -10.08 6.75 -0.07
C LEU A 58 -11.25 7.39 -0.81
N ALA A 59 -12.04 8.21 -0.11
CA ALA A 59 -13.28 8.78 -0.65
C ALA A 59 -13.11 9.98 -1.60
N GLY A 60 -11.93 10.18 -2.20
CA GLY A 60 -11.68 11.26 -3.15
C GLY A 60 -12.35 11.02 -4.51
N ILE A 61 -12.85 12.08 -5.14
CA ILE A 61 -13.35 12.03 -6.52
C ILE A 61 -12.18 11.74 -7.48
N SER A 62 -12.47 11.11 -8.62
CA SER A 62 -11.47 10.78 -9.64
C SER A 62 -10.52 11.95 -9.93
N GLN A 63 -9.23 11.65 -10.03
CA GLN A 63 -8.08 12.55 -10.11
C GLN A 63 -7.64 13.18 -8.78
N ALA A 64 -8.39 13.01 -7.67
CA ALA A 64 -7.94 13.49 -6.37
C ALA A 64 -6.63 12.81 -5.95
N SER A 65 -5.61 13.61 -5.75
CA SER A 65 -4.28 13.15 -5.34
C SER A 65 -3.56 14.22 -4.54
N HIS A 66 -2.55 13.81 -3.79
CA HIS A 66 -1.68 14.76 -3.10
C HIS A 66 -0.23 14.28 -3.07
N VAL A 67 0.67 15.22 -2.87
CA VAL A 67 2.07 14.96 -2.60
C VAL A 67 2.35 15.34 -1.15
N LEU A 68 2.82 14.40 -0.37
CA LEU A 68 3.29 14.63 0.99
C LEU A 68 4.79 14.90 0.95
N VAL A 69 5.25 15.86 1.73
CA VAL A 69 6.67 16.19 1.84
C VAL A 69 7.09 16.22 3.30
N GLN A 70 8.18 15.56 3.61
CA GLN A 70 8.82 15.59 4.93
C GLN A 70 10.25 16.07 4.80
N ASP A 71 10.54 17.23 5.42
CA ASP A 71 11.89 17.73 5.56
C ASP A 71 12.80 16.70 6.24
N SER A 72 14.07 16.69 5.87
CA SER A 72 15.07 15.94 6.63
C SER A 72 15.44 16.68 7.94
N GLN A 73 16.37 16.12 8.70
CA GLN A 73 16.86 16.80 9.91
C GLN A 73 17.74 17.99 9.57
N THR A 74 18.46 17.95 8.46
CA THR A 74 19.44 18.99 8.06
C THR A 74 18.99 19.82 6.87
N THR A 75 18.07 19.33 6.05
CA THR A 75 17.63 19.97 4.82
C THR A 75 16.13 20.26 4.88
N LYS A 76 15.76 21.48 4.59
CA LYS A 76 14.37 21.92 4.44
C LYS A 76 14.05 22.12 2.98
N LEU A 77 12.84 21.74 2.60
CA LEU A 77 12.31 22.06 1.27
C LEU A 77 12.18 23.56 1.10
N ASP A 78 12.70 24.09 -0.01
CA ASP A 78 12.35 25.43 -0.46
C ASP A 78 10.91 25.41 -0.99
N ARG A 79 10.00 26.00 -0.21
CA ARG A 79 8.57 26.00 -0.53
C ARG A 79 8.24 26.82 -1.76
N HIS A 80 8.99 27.88 -2.04
CA HIS A 80 8.75 28.72 -3.22
C HIS A 80 9.14 27.96 -4.48
N LEU A 81 10.34 27.41 -4.50
CA LEU A 81 10.82 26.61 -5.62
C LEU A 81 9.94 25.37 -5.86
N PHE A 82 9.52 24.68 -4.80
CA PHE A 82 8.61 23.56 -4.91
C PHE A 82 7.25 23.98 -5.50
N ASN A 83 6.69 25.09 -5.03
CA ASN A 83 5.42 25.59 -5.52
C ASN A 83 5.48 25.99 -7.01
N GLU A 84 6.57 26.63 -7.43
CA GLU A 84 6.78 26.96 -8.84
C GLU A 84 6.87 25.70 -9.69
N ALA A 85 7.67 24.72 -9.27
CA ALA A 85 7.79 23.44 -9.95
C ALA A 85 6.45 22.70 -9.99
N TYR A 86 5.69 22.71 -8.90
CA TYR A 86 4.36 22.14 -8.83
C TYR A 86 3.40 22.81 -9.84
N LEU A 87 3.34 24.12 -9.86
CA LEU A 87 2.47 24.88 -10.77
C LEU A 87 2.82 24.67 -12.26
N MET A 88 4.08 24.41 -12.56
CA MET A 88 4.50 24.08 -13.93
C MET A 88 3.93 22.73 -14.42
N HIS A 89 3.57 21.83 -13.52
CA HIS A 89 3.12 20.47 -13.84
C HIS A 89 1.65 20.19 -13.50
N THR A 90 0.96 21.16 -12.94
CA THR A 90 -0.46 21.03 -12.56
C THR A 90 -1.36 21.87 -13.48
N SER A 91 -2.67 21.61 -13.42
CA SER A 91 -3.65 22.40 -14.16
C SER A 91 -3.71 23.82 -13.62
N THR A 92 -3.79 24.81 -14.52
CA THR A 92 -4.07 26.21 -14.19
C THR A 92 -5.55 26.46 -13.84
N SER A 93 -6.40 25.43 -13.99
CA SER A 93 -7.84 25.48 -13.70
C SER A 93 -8.20 24.44 -12.64
N PRO A 94 -7.89 24.68 -11.35
CA PRO A 94 -8.16 23.74 -10.30
C PRO A 94 -9.68 23.50 -10.15
N GLN A 95 -10.05 22.23 -10.03
CA GLN A 95 -11.44 21.86 -9.79
C GLN A 95 -11.71 21.78 -8.28
N TYR A 96 -12.43 22.74 -7.75
CA TYR A 96 -12.71 22.83 -6.32
C TYR A 96 -13.46 21.62 -5.76
N SER A 97 -14.32 20.96 -6.57
CA SER A 97 -14.99 19.73 -6.16
C SER A 97 -14.00 18.59 -5.86
N ILE A 98 -12.91 18.48 -6.64
CA ILE A 98 -11.86 17.49 -6.43
C ILE A 98 -11.09 17.83 -5.15
N ILE A 99 -10.72 19.10 -4.97
CA ILE A 99 -10.02 19.57 -3.77
C ILE A 99 -10.88 19.33 -2.53
N ALA A 100 -12.15 19.73 -2.57
CA ALA A 100 -13.08 19.51 -1.46
C ALA A 100 -13.27 18.01 -1.13
N SER A 101 -13.23 17.15 -2.15
CA SER A 101 -13.30 15.70 -1.90
C SER A 101 -12.10 15.16 -1.11
N CYS A 102 -10.94 15.78 -1.24
CA CYS A 102 -9.78 15.43 -0.42
C CYS A 102 -10.00 15.79 1.06
N ASP A 103 -10.61 16.94 1.34
CA ASP A 103 -10.95 17.36 2.71
C ASP A 103 -12.00 16.43 3.33
N VAL A 104 -13.03 16.07 2.55
CA VAL A 104 -14.04 15.09 3.00
C VAL A 104 -13.38 13.73 3.29
N ALA A 105 -12.53 13.25 2.39
CA ALA A 105 -11.79 12.02 2.61
C ALA A 105 -10.91 12.09 3.88
N ALA A 106 -10.24 13.22 4.12
CA ALA A 106 -9.44 13.43 5.32
C ALA A 106 -10.31 13.38 6.58
N ALA A 107 -11.46 14.05 6.58
CA ALA A 107 -12.40 14.04 7.71
C ALA A 107 -12.95 12.64 7.99
N MET A 108 -13.26 11.85 6.96
CA MET A 108 -13.70 10.45 7.13
C MET A 108 -12.61 9.57 7.76
N MET A 109 -11.34 9.91 7.53
CA MET A 109 -10.20 9.16 8.04
C MET A 109 -9.72 9.63 9.42
N GLU A 110 -10.36 10.63 10.03
CA GLU A 110 -10.09 11.01 11.42
C GLU A 110 -10.42 9.88 12.40
N PRO A 111 -9.59 9.70 13.44
CA PRO A 111 -9.83 8.64 14.42
C PRO A 111 -11.18 8.79 15.16
N PRO A 112 -11.95 7.69 15.37
CA PRO A 112 -11.60 6.30 15.04
C PRO A 112 -12.02 5.86 13.63
N GLY A 113 -12.67 6.72 12.85
CA GLY A 113 -13.30 6.39 11.56
C GLY A 113 -12.35 5.71 10.58
N GLY A 114 -11.17 6.28 10.35
CA GLY A 114 -10.21 5.75 9.39
C GLY A 114 -9.75 4.34 9.70
N THR A 115 -9.49 4.04 10.96
CA THR A 115 -9.11 2.66 11.35
C THR A 115 -10.26 1.69 11.10
N ALA A 116 -11.48 2.06 11.45
CA ALA A 116 -12.66 1.21 11.25
C ALA A 116 -12.92 0.95 9.76
N LEU A 117 -12.87 1.97 8.92
CA LEU A 117 -13.08 1.84 7.46
C LEU A 117 -12.02 0.94 6.80
N VAL A 118 -10.77 1.08 7.20
CA VAL A 118 -9.70 0.24 6.66
C VAL A 118 -9.84 -1.20 7.14
N GLU A 119 -10.19 -1.42 8.42
CA GLU A 119 -10.46 -2.74 8.98
C GLU A 119 -11.61 -3.43 8.24
N GLU A 120 -12.73 -2.75 8.05
CA GLU A 120 -13.88 -3.27 7.30
C GLU A 120 -13.50 -3.69 5.89
N SER A 121 -12.77 -2.85 5.15
CA SER A 121 -12.30 -3.18 3.81
C SER A 121 -11.37 -4.40 3.77
N ILE A 122 -10.55 -4.58 4.81
CA ILE A 122 -9.70 -5.76 4.93
C ILE A 122 -10.55 -7.00 5.19
N LEU A 123 -11.50 -6.93 6.09
CA LEU A 123 -12.37 -8.06 6.42
C LEU A 123 -13.21 -8.50 5.23
N GLU A 124 -13.80 -7.57 4.47
CA GLU A 124 -14.52 -7.89 3.22
C GLU A 124 -13.61 -8.58 2.20
N ALA A 125 -12.39 -8.11 2.02
CA ALA A 125 -11.43 -8.73 1.11
C ALA A 125 -10.98 -10.12 1.59
N LEU A 126 -10.95 -10.37 2.88
CA LEU A 126 -10.68 -11.68 3.47
C LEU A 126 -11.87 -12.63 3.25
N ASP A 127 -13.09 -12.15 3.45
CA ASP A 127 -14.30 -12.95 3.22
C ASP A 127 -14.43 -13.34 1.74
N PHE A 128 -14.11 -12.43 0.83
CA PHE A 128 -14.00 -12.77 -0.58
C PHE A 128 -12.98 -13.89 -0.83
N ARG A 129 -11.79 -13.83 -0.21
CA ARG A 129 -10.77 -14.89 -0.36
C ARG A 129 -11.23 -16.21 0.21
N ARG A 130 -11.92 -16.21 1.35
CA ARG A 130 -12.50 -17.42 1.95
C ARG A 130 -13.54 -18.05 1.04
N ALA A 131 -14.47 -17.26 0.53
CA ALA A 131 -15.48 -17.70 -0.42
C ALA A 131 -14.86 -18.30 -1.70
N MET A 132 -13.87 -17.64 -2.28
CA MET A 132 -13.18 -18.14 -3.46
C MET A 132 -12.46 -19.46 -3.21
N ARG A 133 -11.87 -19.67 -2.04
CA ARG A 133 -11.24 -20.94 -1.67
C ARG A 133 -12.27 -22.06 -1.46
N GLN A 134 -13.42 -21.71 -0.91
CA GLN A 134 -14.51 -22.67 -0.79
C GLN A 134 -14.97 -23.13 -2.18
N VAL A 135 -15.19 -22.22 -3.11
CA VAL A 135 -15.54 -22.53 -4.50
C VAL A 135 -14.46 -23.38 -5.17
N GLU A 136 -13.17 -23.05 -4.99
CA GLU A 136 -12.06 -23.87 -5.50
C GLU A 136 -12.08 -25.29 -4.91
N HIS A 137 -12.35 -25.42 -3.63
CA HIS A 137 -12.44 -26.73 -2.98
C HIS A 137 -13.63 -27.57 -3.49
N GLU A 138 -14.79 -26.94 -3.71
CA GLU A 138 -16.00 -27.61 -4.17
C GLU A 138 -15.94 -27.98 -5.65
N PHE A 139 -15.43 -27.08 -6.48
CA PHE A 139 -15.50 -27.19 -7.94
C PHE A 139 -14.14 -27.41 -8.62
N GLY A 140 -13.03 -27.31 -7.91
CA GLY A 140 -11.68 -27.38 -8.48
C GLY A 140 -11.34 -28.68 -9.22
N LYS A 141 -12.09 -29.77 -8.98
CA LYS A 141 -11.99 -31.05 -9.71
C LYS A 141 -12.80 -31.07 -11.00
N ASN A 142 -13.67 -30.10 -11.21
CA ASN A 142 -14.69 -30.08 -12.25
C ASN A 142 -14.68 -28.76 -13.02
N ASP A 143 -13.59 -28.33 -13.59
CA ASP A 143 -13.52 -27.14 -14.46
C ASP A 143 -13.47 -25.76 -13.76
N TRP A 144 -13.30 -25.66 -12.45
CA TRP A 144 -13.01 -24.38 -11.82
C TRP A 144 -11.51 -24.10 -11.83
N TRP A 145 -11.11 -22.98 -12.42
CA TRP A 145 -9.70 -22.68 -12.65
C TRP A 145 -9.19 -21.41 -11.96
N PHE A 146 -10.09 -20.60 -11.42
CA PHE A 146 -9.72 -19.33 -10.80
C PHE A 146 -9.25 -19.56 -9.37
N LYS A 147 -8.13 -18.93 -9.02
CA LYS A 147 -7.58 -18.95 -7.67
C LYS A 147 -7.37 -17.56 -7.18
N VAL A 148 -7.61 -17.32 -5.90
CA VAL A 148 -7.22 -16.09 -5.27
C VAL A 148 -5.79 -16.19 -4.80
N TRP A 149 -4.98 -15.27 -5.27
CA TRP A 149 -3.59 -15.17 -4.86
C TRP A 149 -3.48 -14.59 -3.45
N GLY A 150 -2.73 -15.24 -2.57
CA GLY A 150 -2.57 -14.84 -1.19
C GLY A 150 -1.92 -15.91 -0.35
N PRO A 151 -1.71 -15.69 0.96
CA PRO A 151 -1.15 -16.67 1.87
C PRO A 151 -1.90 -18.00 1.83
N ASP A 152 -1.17 -19.12 1.91
CA ASP A 152 -1.77 -20.47 1.84
C ASP A 152 -2.82 -20.71 2.94
N LYS A 153 -2.62 -20.10 4.11
CA LYS A 153 -3.55 -20.17 5.23
C LYS A 153 -4.01 -18.76 5.60
N LEU A 154 -5.31 -18.58 5.61
CA LEU A 154 -5.95 -17.43 6.25
C LEU A 154 -6.35 -17.85 7.67
N VAL A 155 -6.34 -16.92 8.61
CA VAL A 155 -6.94 -17.16 9.92
C VAL A 155 -8.46 -17.28 9.77
N ASP A 156 -9.10 -18.02 10.68
CA ASP A 156 -10.54 -18.26 10.59
C ASP A 156 -11.34 -16.96 10.81
N GLU A 157 -10.83 -16.11 11.68
CA GLU A 157 -11.45 -14.81 11.98
C GLU A 157 -10.42 -13.69 11.95
N GLY A 158 -10.85 -12.51 11.53
CA GLY A 158 -10.03 -11.31 11.49
C GLY A 158 -8.92 -11.34 10.45
N ILE A 159 -7.96 -10.42 10.61
CA ILE A 159 -6.91 -10.15 9.62
C ILE A 159 -5.65 -11.02 9.79
N GLY A 160 -5.45 -11.59 10.97
CA GLY A 160 -4.20 -12.25 11.30
C GLY A 160 -3.06 -11.27 11.58
N ARG A 161 -1.82 -11.75 11.46
CA ARG A 161 -0.63 -10.92 11.69
C ARG A 161 -0.10 -10.39 10.37
N ALA A 162 0.46 -9.17 10.40
CA ALA A 162 1.08 -8.57 9.22
C ALA A 162 2.21 -9.44 8.63
N GLU A 163 2.92 -10.18 9.49
CA GLU A 163 4.01 -11.08 9.11
C GLU A 163 3.56 -12.24 8.21
N ASP A 164 2.31 -12.66 8.30
CA ASP A 164 1.76 -13.74 7.49
C ASP A 164 1.53 -13.31 6.03
N TRP A 165 1.47 -12.00 5.79
CA TRP A 165 1.30 -11.36 4.47
C TRP A 165 2.61 -10.92 3.83
N ILE A 166 3.74 -11.06 4.55
CA ILE A 166 5.05 -10.74 4.01
C ILE A 166 5.47 -11.81 2.99
N ILE A 167 5.89 -11.36 1.83
CA ILE A 167 6.48 -12.22 0.80
C ILE A 167 7.92 -12.51 1.21
N ARG A 168 8.20 -13.74 1.61
CA ARG A 168 9.53 -14.17 2.09
C ARG A 168 10.21 -15.09 1.10
N SER A 169 11.50 -14.90 0.95
CA SER A 169 12.37 -15.85 0.26
C SER A 169 12.50 -17.13 1.10
N ASP A 170 12.40 -18.29 0.48
CA ASP A 170 12.71 -19.56 1.14
C ASP A 170 14.13 -20.00 0.82
N SER A 171 15.02 -19.68 1.71
CA SER A 171 16.42 -20.09 1.60
C SER A 171 16.62 -21.63 1.61
N LYS A 172 15.61 -22.38 2.03
CA LYS A 172 15.67 -23.84 2.16
C LYS A 172 15.00 -24.60 1.01
N SER A 173 14.18 -23.95 0.20
CA SER A 173 13.50 -24.60 -0.91
C SER A 173 14.24 -24.37 -2.23
N LYS A 174 14.86 -25.42 -2.76
CA LYS A 174 15.45 -25.42 -4.11
C LYS A 174 14.41 -25.52 -5.24
N LYS A 175 13.12 -25.59 -4.92
CA LYS A 175 12.04 -25.67 -5.91
C LYS A 175 11.39 -24.29 -6.04
N ALA A 176 11.63 -23.62 -7.15
CA ALA A 176 10.79 -22.51 -7.59
C ALA A 176 9.33 -22.97 -7.62
N GLY A 177 8.43 -22.19 -7.01
CA GLY A 177 7.00 -22.50 -7.02
C GLY A 177 6.43 -23.18 -5.76
N SER A 178 7.23 -23.39 -4.70
CA SER A 178 6.72 -23.98 -3.44
C SER A 178 6.00 -23.00 -2.53
N LYS A 179 5.96 -21.71 -2.89
CA LYS A 179 5.31 -20.67 -2.12
C LYS A 179 4.11 -20.11 -2.84
N TRP A 180 3.13 -19.69 -2.06
CA TRP A 180 1.89 -19.09 -2.56
C TRP A 180 2.11 -17.91 -3.53
N HIS A 181 3.22 -17.17 -3.41
CA HIS A 181 3.48 -15.99 -4.24
C HIS A 181 4.17 -16.29 -5.57
N GLY A 182 4.76 -17.48 -5.78
CA GLY A 182 5.39 -17.85 -7.05
C GLY A 182 6.65 -17.06 -7.44
N PHE A 183 7.06 -16.05 -6.69
CA PHE A 183 8.28 -15.31 -6.95
C PHE A 183 9.51 -16.13 -6.61
N GLY A 184 10.59 -15.90 -7.34
CA GLY A 184 11.90 -16.48 -7.04
C GLY A 184 12.52 -15.92 -5.75
N GLN A 185 13.83 -15.77 -5.75
CA GLN A 185 14.53 -15.24 -4.59
C GLN A 185 14.26 -13.74 -4.44
N LEU A 186 13.71 -13.37 -3.28
CA LEU A 186 13.40 -11.99 -2.90
C LEU A 186 14.13 -11.65 -1.59
N ALA A 187 14.42 -10.38 -1.39
CA ALA A 187 14.88 -9.89 -0.09
C ALA A 187 13.76 -10.00 0.94
N ASP A 188 14.04 -10.64 2.08
CA ASP A 188 13.05 -10.85 3.14
C ASP A 188 12.59 -9.53 3.78
N GLY A 189 11.31 -9.42 4.02
CA GLY A 189 10.71 -8.32 4.76
C GLY A 189 10.44 -7.03 3.97
N PHE A 190 10.82 -6.97 2.69
CA PHE A 190 10.60 -5.78 1.86
C PHE A 190 9.25 -5.75 1.16
N ASN A 191 8.65 -6.90 0.92
CA ASN A 191 7.42 -7.02 0.16
C ASN A 191 6.33 -7.61 1.05
N MET A 192 5.18 -6.94 1.09
CA MET A 192 3.97 -7.41 1.75
C MET A 192 2.81 -7.34 0.77
N LEU A 193 1.99 -8.38 0.72
CA LEU A 193 0.74 -8.33 0.00
C LEU A 193 -0.25 -7.47 0.79
N ASP A 194 -0.83 -6.47 0.13
CA ASP A 194 -1.91 -5.68 0.71
C ASP A 194 -3.20 -6.53 0.78
N PRO A 195 -3.75 -6.80 1.98
CA PRO A 195 -4.93 -7.64 2.14
C PRO A 195 -6.17 -7.13 1.41
N ILE A 196 -6.32 -5.81 1.28
CA ILE A 196 -7.45 -5.19 0.58
C ILE A 196 -7.46 -5.55 -0.91
N LYS A 197 -6.28 -5.74 -1.51
CA LYS A 197 -6.15 -6.03 -2.94
C LYS A 197 -6.25 -7.51 -3.22
N SER A 198 -7.39 -7.92 -3.75
CA SER A 198 -7.63 -9.31 -4.15
C SER A 198 -7.21 -9.54 -5.61
N THR A 199 -6.18 -10.35 -5.81
CA THR A 199 -5.69 -10.75 -7.13
C THR A 199 -6.22 -12.12 -7.47
N ILE A 200 -6.87 -12.24 -8.63
CA ILE A 200 -7.36 -13.52 -9.17
C ILE A 200 -6.35 -14.02 -10.19
N VAL A 201 -5.89 -15.22 -9.99
CA VAL A 201 -5.05 -15.93 -10.97
C VAL A 201 -5.96 -16.68 -11.92
N THR A 202 -5.76 -16.45 -13.23
CA THR A 202 -6.48 -17.13 -14.30
C THR A 202 -5.53 -18.14 -14.95
N PRO A 203 -5.90 -19.41 -15.06
CA PRO A 203 -5.03 -20.40 -15.69
C PRO A 203 -4.94 -20.18 -17.20
N GLY A 204 -3.81 -20.53 -17.77
CA GLY A 204 -3.60 -20.55 -19.21
C GLY A 204 -3.29 -19.20 -19.87
N LEU A 205 -3.09 -18.15 -19.11
CA LEU A 205 -2.52 -16.89 -19.56
C LEU A 205 -1.06 -16.82 -19.10
N SER A 206 -0.20 -17.57 -19.74
CA SER A 206 1.25 -17.50 -19.57
C SER A 206 1.88 -16.61 -20.62
#